data_80e86a03c9d7d15518dc9bb25eaa6f97
#
_entry.id   80e86a03c9d7d15518dc9bb25eaa6f97
#
_cell.length_a   1.000
_cell.length_b   1.000
_cell.length_c   1.000
_cell.angle_alpha   90.00
_cell.angle_beta   90.00
_cell.angle_gamma   90.00
#
_symmetry.space_group_name_H-M   'P 1'
#
loop_
_entity.id
_entity.type
_entity.pdbx_description
1 polymer ?
#
loop_
_entity_poly.entity_id
_entity_poly.type
_entity_poly.pdbx_seq_one_letter_code
_entity_poly.pdbx_strand_id
1 'polypeptide(L)'
;MRGSPPPGAGVRRLGLPDPGDGVGLRDEHFAHLMRTPPAAWGVGWFEIISENFIGNFGYARAVLDHVVAHRPVVMHGVSMSIGSTDPLDLGYLRELRQLAEEIRPLWISDHVCWTGVAGFNSHDLLPMPLTEESLAHTADRVVAAQDFLGRPLVFENPSSYLEFAVNEMPEWEFLSRLCDLTGCGLLLDLNNIHVNATNHGFDPVRYVDSVPADRVVQFHLAGPSEHGEMLIDTHDHPVPDPVWPLYARAWRRFGPVPGLLEWDASVPPFERLLEELAKAKRVREAAAADA
;
A
#
# COMPACT_ATOMS: atom_id res chain seq x y z
N MET A 1 -26.94 19.59 20.37
CA MET A 1 -26.77 19.36 18.93
C MET A 1 -25.34 19.73 18.58
N ARG A 2 -24.48 18.75 18.33
CA ARG A 2 -23.12 19.00 17.83
C ARG A 2 -23.24 19.03 16.30
N GLY A 3 -22.98 20.19 15.70
CA GLY A 3 -23.01 20.38 14.25
C GLY A 3 -21.98 19.43 13.59
N SER A 4 -22.39 18.84 12.47
CA SER A 4 -21.48 18.07 11.61
C SER A 4 -20.29 18.95 11.19
N PRO A 5 -19.05 18.45 11.21
CA PRO A 5 -17.92 19.22 10.72
C PRO A 5 -18.10 19.53 9.22
N PRO A 6 -17.55 20.66 8.74
CA PRO A 6 -17.66 21.02 7.33
C PRO A 6 -16.96 19.97 6.46
N PRO A 7 -17.46 19.69 5.24
CA PRO A 7 -16.77 18.81 4.30
C PRO A 7 -15.42 19.42 3.95
N GLY A 8 -14.33 18.71 4.25
CA GLY A 8 -12.94 19.13 3.99
C GLY A 8 -12.02 19.21 5.21
N ALA A 9 -12.51 19.04 6.44
CA ALA A 9 -11.62 18.81 7.56
C ALA A 9 -11.10 17.36 7.45
N GLY A 10 -9.86 17.19 6.98
CA GLY A 10 -9.25 15.89 6.76
C GLY A 10 -9.38 15.00 8.01
N VAL A 11 -10.11 13.91 7.89
CA VAL A 11 -10.15 12.87 8.92
C VAL A 11 -8.75 12.32 9.01
N ARG A 12 -8.05 12.60 10.12
CA ARG A 12 -6.72 12.04 10.38
C ARG A 12 -6.91 10.56 10.71
N ARG A 13 -6.73 9.69 9.71
CA ARG A 13 -6.79 8.24 9.85
C ARG A 13 -5.59 7.78 10.65
N LEU A 14 -5.81 7.07 11.75
CA LEU A 14 -4.78 6.71 12.72
C LEU A 14 -3.92 7.91 13.21
N GLY A 15 -4.40 9.16 13.05
CA GLY A 15 -3.61 10.35 13.35
C GLY A 15 -2.49 10.64 12.35
N LEU A 16 -2.43 9.94 11.23
CA LEU A 16 -1.38 10.07 10.21
C LEU A 16 -1.58 11.32 9.34
N PRO A 17 -0.49 11.96 8.86
CA PRO A 17 -0.57 13.11 7.98
C PRO A 17 -0.96 12.69 6.56
N ASP A 18 -1.48 13.68 5.79
CA ASP A 18 -1.63 13.55 4.33
C ASP A 18 -0.47 14.29 3.63
N PRO A 19 0.55 13.58 3.12
CA PRO A 19 1.66 14.16 2.40
C PRO A 19 1.38 14.41 0.92
N GLY A 20 0.15 14.17 0.43
CA GLY A 20 -0.24 14.33 -0.97
C GLY A 20 0.14 13.15 -1.85
N ASP A 21 0.69 13.44 -3.04
CA ASP A 21 1.06 12.41 -4.03
C ASP A 21 2.51 11.96 -3.85
N GLY A 22 2.74 10.66 -3.91
CA GLY A 22 4.03 10.02 -3.81
C GLY A 22 4.34 9.06 -4.95
N VAL A 23 5.60 8.63 -5.00
CA VAL A 23 6.09 7.58 -5.92
C VAL A 23 7.01 6.62 -5.18
N GLY A 24 7.19 5.42 -5.72
CA GLY A 24 8.19 4.48 -5.23
C GLY A 24 9.61 5.02 -5.40
N LEU A 25 10.47 4.85 -4.40
CA LEU A 25 11.90 5.13 -4.50
C LEU A 25 12.59 3.92 -5.15
N ARG A 26 12.78 3.97 -6.47
CA ARG A 26 13.39 2.92 -7.28
C ARG A 26 14.79 3.32 -7.74
N ASP A 27 15.69 2.36 -7.91
CA ASP A 27 17.11 2.60 -8.19
C ASP A 27 17.36 3.27 -9.55
N GLU A 28 16.49 3.08 -10.53
CA GLU A 28 16.51 3.76 -11.82
C GLU A 28 16.43 5.29 -11.66
N HIS A 29 15.82 5.77 -10.59
CA HIS A 29 15.64 7.20 -10.34
C HIS A 29 16.73 7.80 -9.42
N PHE A 30 17.60 7.00 -8.83
CA PHE A 30 18.59 7.49 -7.87
C PHE A 30 19.49 8.59 -8.45
N ALA A 31 19.97 8.39 -9.66
CA ALA A 31 20.83 9.39 -10.32
C ALA A 31 20.07 10.69 -10.65
N HIS A 32 18.78 10.61 -10.97
CA HIS A 32 17.91 11.78 -11.18
C HIS A 32 17.75 12.54 -9.86
N LEU A 33 17.36 11.87 -8.79
CA LEU A 33 17.13 12.48 -7.47
C LEU A 33 18.38 13.14 -6.89
N MET A 34 19.55 12.54 -7.08
CA MET A 34 20.82 13.08 -6.59
C MET A 34 21.30 14.30 -7.38
N ARG A 35 20.88 14.47 -8.64
CA ARG A 35 21.28 15.60 -9.50
C ARG A 35 20.26 16.72 -9.55
N THR A 36 18.99 16.41 -9.28
CA THR A 36 17.89 17.37 -9.36
C THR A 36 17.65 18.03 -7.99
N PRO A 37 17.54 19.35 -7.91
CA PRO A 37 17.20 19.99 -6.64
C PRO A 37 15.89 19.45 -6.05
N PRO A 38 15.81 19.17 -4.74
CA PRO A 38 14.62 18.58 -4.11
C PRO A 38 13.32 19.36 -4.33
N ALA A 39 13.40 20.68 -4.50
CA ALA A 39 12.25 21.52 -4.83
C ALA A 39 11.64 21.22 -6.22
N ALA A 40 12.40 20.59 -7.11
CA ALA A 40 11.99 20.27 -8.48
C ALA A 40 11.55 18.80 -8.66
N TRP A 41 11.55 17.96 -7.61
CA TRP A 41 11.12 16.57 -7.73
C TRP A 41 9.62 16.42 -8.07
N GLY A 42 8.79 17.40 -7.72
CA GLY A 42 7.37 17.37 -8.12
C GLY A 42 6.50 16.37 -7.35
N VAL A 43 7.04 15.69 -6.33
CA VAL A 43 6.34 14.73 -5.49
C VAL A 43 6.35 15.15 -4.03
N GLY A 44 5.31 14.78 -3.27
CA GLY A 44 5.18 15.09 -1.85
C GLY A 44 5.99 14.19 -0.95
N TRP A 45 6.13 12.91 -1.32
CA TRP A 45 6.75 11.87 -0.50
C TRP A 45 7.23 10.69 -1.35
N PHE A 46 7.98 9.79 -0.73
CA PHE A 46 8.48 8.57 -1.36
C PHE A 46 8.12 7.35 -0.53
N GLU A 47 7.87 6.22 -1.21
CA GLU A 47 7.76 4.91 -0.60
C GLU A 47 8.98 4.07 -0.93
N ILE A 48 9.51 3.39 0.08
CA ILE A 48 10.59 2.42 -0.09
C ILE A 48 10.06 1.00 0.09
N ILE A 49 10.61 0.06 -0.66
CA ILE A 49 10.56 -1.35 -0.29
C ILE A 49 11.57 -1.53 0.83
N SER A 50 11.09 -1.82 2.04
CA SER A 50 11.88 -1.81 3.28
C SER A 50 13.09 -2.73 3.18
N GLU A 51 12.92 -3.91 2.58
CA GLU A 51 13.93 -4.95 2.45
C GLU A 51 15.11 -4.51 1.60
N ASN A 52 14.92 -3.60 0.65
CA ASN A 52 16.01 -3.06 -0.17
C ASN A 52 16.97 -2.17 0.64
N PHE A 53 16.56 -1.71 1.81
CA PHE A 53 17.33 -0.77 2.64
C PHE A 53 17.75 -1.36 3.99
N ILE A 54 17.16 -2.46 4.42
CA ILE A 54 17.61 -3.19 5.61
C ILE A 54 19.03 -3.70 5.39
N GLY A 55 19.95 -3.35 6.30
CA GLY A 55 21.34 -3.74 6.22
C GLY A 55 22.13 -3.14 5.04
N ASN A 56 21.56 -2.18 4.32
CA ASN A 56 22.18 -1.53 3.17
C ASN A 56 22.88 -0.23 3.60
N PHE A 57 24.21 -0.17 3.40
CA PHE A 57 25.06 0.97 3.76
C PHE A 57 25.76 1.59 2.55
N GLY A 58 25.38 1.20 1.33
CA GLY A 58 25.97 1.64 0.08
C GLY A 58 25.31 2.88 -0.54
N TYR A 59 25.36 2.96 -1.87
CA TYR A 59 24.81 4.09 -2.63
C TYR A 59 23.29 4.26 -2.44
N ALA A 60 22.53 3.16 -2.40
CA ALA A 60 21.10 3.21 -2.14
C ALA A 60 20.79 3.89 -0.79
N ARG A 61 21.57 3.59 0.25
CA ARG A 61 21.41 4.24 1.56
C ARG A 61 21.74 5.73 1.49
N ALA A 62 22.78 6.13 0.79
CA ALA A 62 23.11 7.55 0.63
C ALA A 62 21.99 8.32 -0.11
N VAL A 63 21.34 7.69 -1.09
CA VAL A 63 20.17 8.27 -1.76
C VAL A 63 18.98 8.37 -0.80
N LEU A 64 18.70 7.32 -0.03
CA LEU A 64 17.62 7.34 0.97
C LEU A 64 17.85 8.45 2.01
N ASP A 65 19.06 8.59 2.54
CA ASP A 65 19.41 9.65 3.49
C ASP A 65 19.21 11.05 2.87
N HIS A 66 19.56 11.22 1.58
CA HIS A 66 19.30 12.45 0.85
C HIS A 66 17.80 12.71 0.69
N VAL A 67 17.00 11.70 0.36
CA VAL A 67 15.55 11.83 0.21
C VAL A 67 14.90 12.18 1.54
N VAL A 68 15.21 11.46 2.62
CA VAL A 68 14.66 11.67 3.98
C VAL A 68 14.95 13.08 4.51
N ALA A 69 16.11 13.66 4.14
CA ALA A 69 16.46 15.02 4.53
C ALA A 69 15.53 16.09 3.92
N HIS A 70 14.75 15.75 2.87
CA HIS A 70 13.98 16.73 2.11
C HIS A 70 12.50 16.37 1.93
N ARG A 71 12.12 15.12 2.03
CA ARG A 71 10.74 14.64 1.86
C ARG A 71 10.40 13.55 2.88
N PRO A 72 9.14 13.48 3.30
CA PRO A 72 8.65 12.34 4.05
C PRO A 72 8.86 11.03 3.27
N VAL A 73 9.06 9.95 4.02
CA VAL A 73 9.19 8.60 3.49
C VAL A 73 8.20 7.68 4.20
N VAL A 74 7.70 6.70 3.49
CA VAL A 74 6.90 5.59 3.99
C VAL A 74 7.69 4.30 3.77
N MET A 75 7.62 3.38 4.70
CA MET A 75 8.18 2.04 4.59
C MET A 75 7.08 1.07 4.17
N HIS A 76 7.29 0.36 3.06
CA HIS A 76 6.43 -0.70 2.59
C HIS A 76 7.22 -2.01 2.58
N GLY A 77 6.69 -3.05 3.20
CA GLY A 77 7.33 -4.34 3.34
C GLY A 77 6.66 -5.42 2.50
N VAL A 78 7.42 -6.45 2.16
CA VAL A 78 6.95 -7.62 1.41
C VAL A 78 7.27 -8.93 2.14
N SER A 79 7.79 -8.86 3.37
CA SER A 79 8.37 -10.03 4.04
C SER A 79 7.83 -10.30 5.45
N MET A 80 6.88 -9.51 5.95
CA MET A 80 6.30 -9.73 7.28
C MET A 80 5.56 -11.07 7.36
N SER A 81 5.00 -11.50 6.21
CA SER A 81 4.33 -12.81 6.08
C SER A 81 3.29 -13.04 7.18
N ILE A 82 2.42 -12.03 7.36
CA ILE A 82 1.50 -11.97 8.51
C ILE A 82 0.50 -13.13 8.52
N GLY A 83 0.20 -13.73 7.37
CA GLY A 83 -0.67 -14.89 7.22
C GLY A 83 0.02 -16.25 7.39
N SER A 84 1.35 -16.30 7.59
CA SER A 84 2.07 -17.55 7.77
C SER A 84 1.71 -18.26 9.08
N THR A 85 1.79 -19.58 9.09
CA THR A 85 1.67 -20.41 10.31
C THR A 85 3.00 -20.52 11.08
N ASP A 86 4.11 -20.10 10.51
CA ASP A 86 5.38 -20.01 11.23
C ASP A 86 5.33 -18.89 12.28
N PRO A 87 6.13 -18.94 13.35
CA PRO A 87 6.29 -17.82 14.27
C PRO A 87 6.67 -16.52 13.53
N LEU A 88 6.28 -15.35 14.07
CA LEU A 88 6.78 -14.08 13.55
C LEU A 88 8.30 -14.04 13.59
N ASP A 89 8.92 -13.60 12.49
CA ASP A 89 10.36 -13.40 12.45
C ASP A 89 10.76 -12.15 13.23
N LEU A 90 11.13 -12.36 14.50
CA LEU A 90 11.59 -11.27 15.36
C LEU A 90 12.96 -10.70 14.92
N GLY A 91 13.71 -11.41 14.07
CA GLY A 91 14.91 -10.93 13.42
C GLY A 91 14.56 -9.82 12.43
N TYR A 92 13.69 -10.14 11.49
CA TYR A 92 13.17 -9.19 10.52
C TYR A 92 12.49 -7.98 11.19
N LEU A 93 11.63 -8.21 12.18
CA LEU A 93 10.98 -7.10 12.89
C LEU A 93 11.98 -6.18 13.63
N ARG A 94 13.11 -6.71 14.13
CA ARG A 94 14.18 -5.87 14.72
C ARG A 94 14.86 -5.00 13.68
N GLU A 95 15.18 -5.55 12.52
CA GLU A 95 15.81 -4.83 11.41
C GLU A 95 14.86 -3.76 10.86
N LEU A 96 13.56 -4.09 10.71
CA LEU A 96 12.53 -3.16 10.29
C LEU A 96 12.38 -1.99 11.29
N ARG A 97 12.37 -2.30 12.59
CA ARG A 97 12.34 -1.28 13.65
C ARG A 97 13.57 -0.39 13.62
N GLN A 98 14.76 -0.98 13.46
CA GLN A 98 16.01 -0.22 13.36
C GLN A 98 15.97 0.77 12.19
N LEU A 99 15.58 0.31 11.01
CA LEU A 99 15.44 1.19 9.84
C LEU A 99 14.42 2.30 10.12
N ALA A 100 13.28 1.97 10.73
CA ALA A 100 12.26 2.95 11.07
C ALA A 100 12.73 4.00 12.10
N GLU A 101 13.56 3.62 13.06
CA GLU A 101 14.18 4.56 14.02
C GLU A 101 15.17 5.51 13.33
N GLU A 102 15.88 5.03 12.32
CA GLU A 102 16.86 5.80 11.54
C GLU A 102 16.19 6.82 10.61
N ILE A 103 15.18 6.39 9.82
CA ILE A 103 14.57 7.24 8.78
C ILE A 103 13.27 7.92 9.20
N ARG A 104 12.64 7.50 10.31
CA ARG A 104 11.39 8.04 10.86
C ARG A 104 10.26 8.12 9.84
N PRO A 105 9.83 6.98 9.27
CA PRO A 105 8.79 6.96 8.27
C PRO A 105 7.46 7.44 8.84
N LEU A 106 6.59 7.97 7.98
CA LEU A 106 5.24 8.38 8.36
C LEU A 106 4.42 7.18 8.87
N TRP A 107 4.51 6.05 8.17
CA TRP A 107 3.95 4.74 8.59
C TRP A 107 4.79 3.61 8.02
N ILE A 108 4.47 2.40 8.49
CA ILE A 108 4.99 1.14 7.97
C ILE A 108 3.80 0.34 7.46
N SER A 109 3.89 -0.15 6.23
CA SER A 109 2.91 -1.04 5.62
C SER A 109 3.51 -2.37 5.21
N ASP A 110 2.67 -3.39 5.07
CA ASP A 110 2.98 -4.71 4.52
C ASP A 110 1.67 -5.34 4.01
N HIS A 111 1.71 -6.52 3.44
CA HIS A 111 0.58 -7.18 2.81
C HIS A 111 -0.16 -8.18 3.73
N VAL A 112 -1.47 -8.36 3.50
CA VAL A 112 -2.24 -9.45 4.12
C VAL A 112 -2.03 -10.74 3.33
N CYS A 113 -0.85 -11.32 3.48
CA CYS A 113 -0.42 -12.50 2.73
C CYS A 113 0.49 -13.40 3.58
N TRP A 114 0.91 -14.51 3.01
CA TRP A 114 2.05 -15.28 3.48
C TRP A 114 3.08 -15.44 2.36
N THR A 115 4.36 -15.42 2.71
CA THR A 115 5.49 -15.52 1.77
C THR A 115 6.28 -16.80 1.98
N GLY A 116 6.13 -17.45 3.13
CA GLY A 116 6.86 -18.65 3.46
C GLY A 116 6.30 -19.41 4.65
N VAL A 117 6.67 -20.69 4.73
CA VAL A 117 6.29 -21.60 5.81
C VAL A 117 7.30 -22.74 5.92
N ALA A 118 7.60 -23.20 7.14
CA ALA A 118 8.49 -24.33 7.43
C ALA A 118 9.88 -24.23 6.76
N GLY A 119 10.43 -23.02 6.73
CA GLY A 119 11.73 -22.72 6.13
C GLY A 119 11.74 -22.61 4.59
N PHE A 120 10.59 -22.78 3.94
CA PHE A 120 10.41 -22.48 2.53
C PHE A 120 9.98 -21.01 2.36
N ASN A 121 10.58 -20.27 1.42
CA ASN A 121 10.15 -18.95 1.01
C ASN A 121 9.78 -19.01 -0.48
N SER A 122 8.56 -18.60 -0.81
CA SER A 122 8.05 -18.59 -2.18
C SER A 122 8.64 -17.46 -3.02
N HIS A 123 9.15 -16.41 -2.39
CA HIS A 123 9.49 -15.14 -3.03
C HIS A 123 8.29 -14.50 -3.75
N ASP A 124 7.08 -14.76 -3.23
CA ASP A 124 5.83 -14.25 -3.77
C ASP A 124 4.86 -13.96 -2.62
N LEU A 125 3.87 -13.12 -2.87
CA LEU A 125 2.81 -12.73 -1.94
C LEU A 125 1.63 -13.69 -2.14
N LEU A 126 1.57 -14.74 -1.34
CA LEU A 126 0.56 -15.79 -1.51
C LEU A 126 -0.70 -15.49 -0.70
N PRO A 127 -1.90 -15.69 -1.30
CA PRO A 127 -3.16 -15.47 -0.61
C PRO A 127 -3.37 -16.52 0.48
N MET A 128 -4.21 -16.18 1.46
CA MET A 128 -4.61 -17.06 2.54
C MET A 128 -6.11 -17.34 2.48
N PRO A 129 -6.62 -18.45 3.05
CA PRO A 129 -8.04 -18.68 3.12
C PRO A 129 -8.71 -17.61 4.01
N LEU A 130 -9.83 -17.05 3.56
CA LEU A 130 -10.57 -16.00 4.25
C LEU A 130 -11.63 -16.61 5.17
N THR A 131 -11.18 -17.16 6.31
CA THR A 131 -12.01 -17.85 7.30
C THR A 131 -11.95 -17.15 8.66
N GLU A 132 -12.85 -17.51 9.57
CA GLU A 132 -12.79 -17.03 10.96
C GLU A 132 -11.48 -17.43 11.66
N GLU A 133 -10.98 -18.63 11.38
CA GLU A 133 -9.74 -19.14 11.96
C GLU A 133 -8.53 -18.31 11.48
N SER A 134 -8.41 -18.07 10.16
CA SER A 134 -7.31 -17.28 9.60
C SER A 134 -7.40 -15.81 10.02
N LEU A 135 -8.61 -15.27 10.17
CA LEU A 135 -8.81 -13.91 10.68
C LEU A 135 -8.29 -13.78 12.11
N ALA A 136 -8.67 -14.70 13.00
CA ALA A 136 -8.21 -14.69 14.39
C ALA A 136 -6.68 -14.83 14.46
N HIS A 137 -6.12 -15.79 13.70
CA HIS A 137 -4.68 -16.01 13.61
C HIS A 137 -3.93 -14.77 13.12
N THR A 138 -4.40 -14.15 12.04
CA THR A 138 -3.79 -12.94 11.48
C THR A 138 -3.89 -11.77 12.45
N ALA A 139 -5.05 -11.60 13.12
CA ALA A 139 -5.24 -10.54 14.10
C ALA A 139 -4.26 -10.63 15.26
N ASP A 140 -4.06 -11.82 15.84
CA ASP A 140 -3.09 -12.05 16.90
C ASP A 140 -1.67 -11.65 16.48
N ARG A 141 -1.29 -11.98 15.25
CA ARG A 141 0.03 -11.67 14.69
C ARG A 141 0.19 -10.17 14.40
N VAL A 142 -0.84 -9.51 13.88
CA VAL A 142 -0.85 -8.06 13.67
C VAL A 142 -0.66 -7.33 15.00
N VAL A 143 -1.41 -7.72 16.04
CA VAL A 143 -1.25 -7.13 17.38
C VAL A 143 0.18 -7.33 17.88
N ALA A 144 0.72 -8.55 17.81
CA ALA A 144 2.08 -8.84 18.26
C ALA A 144 3.15 -8.04 17.50
N ALA A 145 2.98 -7.86 16.17
CA ALA A 145 3.89 -7.06 15.35
C ALA A 145 3.80 -5.56 15.69
N GLN A 146 2.58 -5.03 15.89
CA GLN A 146 2.37 -3.64 16.31
C GLN A 146 2.97 -3.37 17.70
N ASP A 147 2.78 -4.27 18.64
CA ASP A 147 3.35 -4.17 19.99
C ASP A 147 4.89 -4.19 19.93
N PHE A 148 5.47 -5.07 19.10
CA PHE A 148 6.91 -5.14 18.92
C PHE A 148 7.49 -3.87 18.30
N LEU A 149 6.82 -3.32 17.27
CA LEU A 149 7.25 -2.11 16.58
C LEU A 149 6.86 -0.81 17.31
N GLY A 150 5.96 -0.89 18.31
CA GLY A 150 5.50 0.24 19.10
C GLY A 150 4.67 1.26 18.31
N ARG A 151 4.02 0.82 17.23
CA ARG A 151 3.21 1.69 16.35
C ARG A 151 2.15 0.90 15.58
N PRO A 152 1.05 1.55 15.15
CA PRO A 152 0.11 0.93 14.24
C PRO A 152 0.78 0.58 12.91
N LEU A 153 0.36 -0.53 12.32
CA LEU A 153 0.73 -0.95 10.97
C LEU A 153 -0.40 -0.67 9.99
N VAL A 154 -0.05 -0.61 8.72
CA VAL A 154 -0.97 -0.44 7.60
C VAL A 154 -0.86 -1.68 6.73
N PHE A 155 -1.99 -2.31 6.36
CA PHE A 155 -1.95 -3.52 5.56
C PHE A 155 -2.62 -3.32 4.22
N GLU A 156 -1.98 -3.88 3.20
CA GLU A 156 -2.44 -3.83 1.83
C GLU A 156 -3.26 -5.07 1.47
N ASN A 157 -4.28 -4.87 0.63
CA ASN A 157 -5.00 -5.91 -0.07
C ASN A 157 -4.15 -6.46 -1.23
N PRO A 158 -3.64 -7.70 -1.15
CA PRO A 158 -2.80 -8.26 -2.21
C PRO A 158 -3.62 -8.65 -3.43
N SER A 159 -2.94 -8.75 -4.58
CA SER A 159 -3.50 -9.46 -5.74
C SER A 159 -3.54 -10.97 -5.48
N SER A 160 -4.48 -11.66 -6.14
CA SER A 160 -4.61 -13.11 -6.02
C SER A 160 -5.00 -13.77 -7.35
N TYR A 161 -4.50 -14.99 -7.57
CA TYR A 161 -4.73 -15.78 -8.78
C TYR A 161 -5.46 -17.07 -8.51
N LEU A 162 -5.89 -17.28 -7.26
CA LEU A 162 -6.67 -18.43 -6.82
C LEU A 162 -7.60 -18.02 -5.68
N GLU A 163 -8.68 -18.76 -5.54
CA GLU A 163 -9.60 -18.68 -4.42
C GLU A 163 -9.63 -20.00 -3.67
N PHE A 164 -9.81 -19.94 -2.35
CA PHE A 164 -9.96 -21.13 -1.54
C PHE A 164 -11.45 -21.49 -1.43
N ALA A 165 -11.78 -22.74 -1.72
CA ALA A 165 -13.15 -23.24 -1.60
C ALA A 165 -13.71 -23.18 -0.17
N VAL A 166 -12.84 -22.98 0.81
CA VAL A 166 -13.20 -22.84 2.24
C VAL A 166 -13.39 -21.40 2.68
N ASN A 167 -13.31 -20.42 1.77
CA ASN A 167 -13.56 -19.02 2.12
C ASN A 167 -14.96 -18.86 2.72
N GLU A 168 -15.05 -18.21 3.86
CA GLU A 168 -16.29 -17.95 4.61
C GLU A 168 -16.78 -16.52 4.43
N MET A 169 -15.88 -15.63 3.99
CA MET A 169 -16.18 -14.22 3.78
C MET A 169 -15.39 -13.64 2.60
N PRO A 170 -15.86 -12.54 1.99
CA PRO A 170 -15.08 -11.83 0.98
C PRO A 170 -13.92 -11.03 1.62
N GLU A 171 -12.90 -10.72 0.83
CA GLU A 171 -11.68 -10.03 1.28
C GLU A 171 -11.97 -8.69 1.97
N TRP A 172 -12.87 -7.86 1.43
CA TRP A 172 -13.22 -6.57 2.04
C TRP A 172 -13.85 -6.70 3.43
N GLU A 173 -14.54 -7.80 3.72
CA GLU A 173 -15.07 -8.09 5.06
C GLU A 173 -13.95 -8.54 5.98
N PHE A 174 -13.07 -9.43 5.51
CA PHE A 174 -11.90 -9.88 6.25
C PHE A 174 -11.03 -8.70 6.69
N LEU A 175 -10.68 -7.81 5.76
CA LEU A 175 -9.87 -6.61 6.03
C LEU A 175 -10.58 -5.65 7.00
N SER A 176 -11.88 -5.44 6.83
CA SER A 176 -12.65 -4.59 7.73
C SER A 176 -12.61 -5.11 9.17
N ARG A 177 -12.84 -6.40 9.33
CA ARG A 177 -12.81 -7.07 10.64
C ARG A 177 -11.41 -7.13 11.23
N LEU A 178 -10.38 -7.31 10.40
CA LEU A 178 -8.99 -7.23 10.83
C LEU A 178 -8.67 -5.86 11.43
N CYS A 179 -9.10 -4.78 10.77
CA CYS A 179 -8.97 -3.42 11.30
C CYS A 179 -9.69 -3.22 12.63
N ASP A 180 -10.90 -3.78 12.77
CA ASP A 180 -11.67 -3.67 14.01
C ASP A 180 -11.02 -4.40 15.17
N LEU A 181 -10.44 -5.58 14.91
CA LEU A 181 -9.77 -6.41 15.92
C LEU A 181 -8.43 -5.84 16.37
N THR A 182 -7.68 -5.20 15.46
CA THR A 182 -6.26 -4.88 15.69
C THR A 182 -5.96 -3.38 15.75
N GLY A 183 -6.88 -2.55 15.26
CA GLY A 183 -6.64 -1.12 15.13
C GLY A 183 -5.67 -0.74 14.00
N CYS A 184 -5.29 -1.67 13.11
CA CYS A 184 -4.44 -1.39 11.95
C CYS A 184 -5.15 -0.48 10.92
N GLY A 185 -4.36 0.13 10.04
CA GLY A 185 -4.86 0.84 8.85
C GLY A 185 -4.88 -0.04 7.62
N LEU A 186 -5.47 0.50 6.54
CA LEU A 186 -5.47 -0.11 5.21
C LEU A 186 -4.71 0.77 4.22
N LEU A 187 -3.82 0.15 3.49
CA LEU A 187 -3.37 0.59 2.19
C LEU A 187 -4.31 -0.07 1.19
N LEU A 188 -5.05 0.74 0.44
CA LEU A 188 -6.01 0.25 -0.54
C LEU A 188 -5.40 0.35 -1.92
N ASP A 189 -4.91 -0.77 -2.42
CA ASP A 189 -4.44 -0.86 -3.80
C ASP A 189 -5.63 -1.07 -4.75
N LEU A 190 -5.85 -0.05 -5.60
CA LEU A 190 -6.96 -0.03 -6.55
C LEU A 190 -6.66 -0.84 -7.81
N ASN A 191 -5.38 -1.05 -8.14
CA ASN A 191 -4.97 -1.97 -9.18
C ASN A 191 -5.23 -3.42 -8.76
N ASN A 192 -4.89 -3.80 -7.52
CA ASN A 192 -5.14 -5.13 -6.98
C ASN A 192 -6.64 -5.45 -6.91
N ILE A 193 -7.46 -4.46 -6.54
CA ILE A 193 -8.92 -4.61 -6.63
C ILE A 193 -9.35 -4.88 -8.08
N HIS A 194 -8.81 -4.13 -9.05
CA HIS A 194 -9.13 -4.33 -10.47
C HIS A 194 -8.67 -5.69 -10.99
N VAL A 195 -7.44 -6.10 -10.65
CA VAL A 195 -6.87 -7.42 -10.98
C VAL A 195 -7.75 -8.53 -10.42
N ASN A 196 -8.04 -8.49 -9.11
CA ASN A 196 -8.85 -9.50 -8.43
C ASN A 196 -10.29 -9.53 -8.96
N ALA A 197 -10.90 -8.37 -9.22
CA ALA A 197 -12.25 -8.28 -9.78
C ALA A 197 -12.34 -8.90 -11.18
N THR A 198 -11.31 -8.69 -12.01
CA THR A 198 -11.23 -9.29 -13.34
C THR A 198 -11.04 -10.80 -13.26
N ASN A 199 -10.11 -11.26 -12.42
CA ASN A 199 -9.74 -12.67 -12.33
C ASN A 199 -10.82 -13.54 -11.63
N HIS A 200 -11.53 -12.98 -10.64
CA HIS A 200 -12.50 -13.72 -9.80
C HIS A 200 -13.97 -13.32 -10.05
N GLY A 201 -14.22 -12.30 -10.87
CA GLY A 201 -15.58 -11.97 -11.34
C GLY A 201 -16.48 -11.26 -10.32
N PHE A 202 -15.93 -10.47 -9.40
CA PHE A 202 -16.72 -9.64 -8.49
C PHE A 202 -16.79 -8.17 -8.93
N ASP A 203 -17.69 -7.38 -8.32
CA ASP A 203 -17.83 -5.94 -8.57
C ASP A 203 -16.78 -5.14 -7.78
N PRO A 204 -15.79 -4.48 -8.43
CA PRO A 204 -14.77 -3.69 -7.75
C PRO A 204 -15.35 -2.47 -7.02
N VAL A 205 -16.49 -1.93 -7.46
CA VAL A 205 -17.18 -0.82 -6.78
C VAL A 205 -17.68 -1.28 -5.42
N ARG A 206 -18.26 -2.49 -5.35
CA ARG A 206 -18.70 -3.08 -4.08
C ARG A 206 -17.54 -3.22 -3.09
N TYR A 207 -16.36 -3.61 -3.57
CA TYR A 207 -15.16 -3.70 -2.72
C TYR A 207 -14.85 -2.35 -2.09
N VAL A 208 -14.67 -1.30 -2.92
CA VAL A 208 -14.38 0.06 -2.44
C VAL A 208 -15.46 0.56 -1.48
N ASP A 209 -16.73 0.27 -1.75
CA ASP A 209 -17.85 0.72 -0.90
C ASP A 209 -17.95 -0.02 0.44
N SER A 210 -17.32 -1.19 0.56
CA SER A 210 -17.46 -2.04 1.75
C SER A 210 -16.35 -1.84 2.78
N VAL A 211 -15.15 -1.39 2.40
CA VAL A 211 -14.06 -1.19 3.37
C VAL A 211 -14.29 0.04 4.26
N PRO A 212 -13.80 0.03 5.53
CA PRO A 212 -14.05 1.10 6.48
C PRO A 212 -13.32 2.40 6.11
N ALA A 213 -14.07 3.49 5.96
CA ALA A 213 -13.53 4.75 5.44
C ALA A 213 -12.53 5.43 6.38
N ASP A 214 -12.61 5.19 7.66
CA ASP A 214 -11.71 5.75 8.68
C ASP A 214 -10.41 4.95 8.85
N ARG A 215 -10.26 3.82 8.15
CA ARG A 215 -9.09 2.95 8.18
C ARG A 215 -8.20 3.05 6.96
N VAL A 216 -8.71 3.55 5.83
CA VAL A 216 -7.92 3.71 4.60
C VAL A 216 -6.94 4.88 4.76
N VAL A 217 -5.66 4.56 4.79
CA VAL A 217 -4.53 5.48 5.06
C VAL A 217 -3.85 5.92 3.77
N GLN A 218 -3.80 5.05 2.78
CA GLN A 218 -3.06 5.22 1.54
C GLN A 218 -3.78 4.53 0.38
N PHE A 219 -3.60 5.06 -0.83
CA PHE A 219 -3.93 4.38 -2.08
C PHE A 219 -2.67 4.01 -2.84
N HIS A 220 -2.67 2.81 -3.45
CA HIS A 220 -1.78 2.49 -4.56
C HIS A 220 -2.52 2.58 -5.89
N LEU A 221 -1.80 3.08 -6.90
CA LEU A 221 -2.20 3.15 -8.31
C LEU A 221 -1.07 2.54 -9.13
N ALA A 222 -1.37 1.51 -9.88
CA ALA A 222 -0.40 0.77 -10.69
C ALA A 222 -1.04 0.27 -11.98
N GLY A 223 -0.25 -0.37 -12.84
CA GLY A 223 -0.74 -1.00 -14.06
C GLY A 223 -0.33 -2.47 -14.14
N PRO A 224 -1.31 -3.39 -14.37
CA PRO A 224 -1.07 -4.81 -14.51
C PRO A 224 -0.65 -5.18 -15.93
N SER A 225 -0.12 -6.39 -16.10
CA SER A 225 0.06 -7.04 -17.37
C SER A 225 -1.13 -7.94 -17.73
N GLU A 226 -1.45 -8.05 -19.02
CA GLU A 226 -2.49 -8.94 -19.53
C GLU A 226 -1.90 -10.27 -19.97
N HIS A 227 -2.44 -11.39 -19.44
CA HIS A 227 -2.09 -12.75 -19.82
C HIS A 227 -3.34 -13.55 -20.22
N GLY A 228 -3.74 -13.44 -21.48
CA GLY A 228 -4.97 -14.04 -21.97
C GLY A 228 -6.20 -13.37 -21.32
N GLU A 229 -6.97 -14.14 -20.56
CA GLU A 229 -8.15 -13.63 -19.83
C GLU A 229 -7.81 -13.16 -18.39
N MET A 230 -6.57 -13.36 -17.95
CA MET A 230 -6.13 -12.99 -16.60
C MET A 230 -5.30 -11.70 -16.64
N LEU A 231 -5.43 -10.92 -15.58
CA LEU A 231 -4.52 -9.84 -15.25
C LEU A 231 -3.48 -10.32 -14.23
N ILE A 232 -2.23 -9.91 -14.44
CA ILE A 232 -1.12 -10.18 -13.51
C ILE A 232 -0.64 -8.85 -12.96
N ASP A 233 -0.51 -8.79 -11.67
CA ASP A 233 -0.09 -7.61 -10.91
C ASP A 233 1.42 -7.40 -11.00
N THR A 234 1.86 -6.83 -12.10
CA THR A 234 3.29 -6.66 -12.43
C THR A 234 3.81 -5.26 -12.12
N HIS A 235 2.93 -4.28 -11.98
CA HIS A 235 3.28 -2.87 -11.78
C HIS A 235 4.34 -2.36 -12.78
N ASP A 236 4.21 -2.76 -14.05
CA ASP A 236 5.18 -2.44 -15.11
C ASP A 236 4.58 -1.60 -16.25
N HIS A 237 3.31 -1.18 -16.08
CA HIS A 237 2.54 -0.41 -17.06
C HIS A 237 1.93 0.85 -16.46
N PRO A 238 1.52 1.84 -17.30
CA PRO A 238 0.69 2.95 -16.84
C PRO A 238 -0.62 2.46 -16.21
N VAL A 239 -1.17 3.25 -15.29
CA VAL A 239 -2.49 2.98 -14.70
C VAL A 239 -3.54 2.85 -15.81
N PRO A 240 -4.26 1.71 -15.91
CA PRO A 240 -5.19 1.45 -16.99
C PRO A 240 -6.51 2.20 -16.81
N ASP A 241 -7.22 2.42 -17.90
CA ASP A 241 -8.47 3.18 -17.91
C ASP A 241 -9.53 2.70 -16.89
N PRO A 242 -9.72 1.38 -16.63
CA PRO A 242 -10.71 0.93 -15.63
C PRO A 242 -10.39 1.32 -14.18
N VAL A 243 -9.13 1.57 -13.84
CA VAL A 243 -8.71 1.95 -12.48
C VAL A 243 -9.07 3.40 -12.17
N TRP A 244 -9.08 4.31 -13.14
CA TRP A 244 -9.37 5.72 -12.92
C TRP A 244 -10.79 5.99 -12.36
N PRO A 245 -11.88 5.40 -12.90
CA PRO A 245 -13.20 5.52 -12.29
C PRO A 245 -13.27 4.96 -10.86
N LEU A 246 -12.56 3.85 -10.61
CA LEU A 246 -12.48 3.26 -9.27
C LEU A 246 -11.76 4.21 -8.30
N TYR A 247 -10.67 4.85 -8.74
CA TYR A 247 -9.97 5.88 -7.97
C TYR A 247 -10.85 7.11 -7.70
N ALA A 248 -11.61 7.58 -8.68
CA ALA A 248 -12.57 8.67 -8.48
C ALA A 248 -13.65 8.29 -7.44
N ARG A 249 -14.13 7.04 -7.48
CA ARG A 249 -15.07 6.51 -6.47
C ARG A 249 -14.45 6.48 -5.08
N ALA A 250 -13.23 5.93 -4.97
CA ALA A 250 -12.49 5.88 -3.71
C ALA A 250 -12.27 7.29 -3.14
N TRP A 251 -11.87 8.24 -3.98
CA TRP A 251 -11.67 9.63 -3.55
C TRP A 251 -12.96 10.27 -3.01
N ARG A 252 -14.10 10.10 -3.69
CA ARG A 252 -15.40 10.60 -3.19
C ARG A 252 -15.80 9.97 -1.87
N ARG A 253 -15.55 8.67 -1.71
CA ARG A 253 -15.93 7.92 -0.51
C ARG A 253 -15.04 8.23 0.68
N PHE A 254 -13.74 8.19 0.47
CA PHE A 254 -12.76 8.30 1.55
C PHE A 254 -12.29 9.75 1.78
N GLY A 255 -12.47 10.65 0.83
CA GLY A 255 -11.92 12.00 0.87
C GLY A 255 -10.41 12.02 0.66
N PRO A 256 -9.70 13.05 1.13
CA PRO A 256 -8.27 13.17 0.96
C PRO A 256 -7.51 12.02 1.63
N VAL A 257 -6.88 11.18 0.82
CA VAL A 257 -6.00 10.08 1.21
C VAL A 257 -4.76 10.17 0.34
N PRO A 258 -3.54 10.05 0.90
CA PRO A 258 -2.31 10.02 0.13
C PRO A 258 -2.36 8.97 -0.97
N GLY A 259 -2.00 9.35 -2.19
CA GLY A 259 -1.89 8.44 -3.33
C GLY A 259 -0.44 8.17 -3.69
N LEU A 260 -0.10 6.92 -3.93
CA LEU A 260 1.18 6.51 -4.47
C LEU A 260 0.97 6.00 -5.90
N LEU A 261 1.81 6.46 -6.82
CA LEU A 261 2.00 5.76 -8.08
C LEU A 261 3.11 4.72 -7.90
N GLU A 262 2.73 3.46 -7.97
CA GLU A 262 3.64 2.34 -7.87
C GLU A 262 4.06 1.85 -9.26
N TRP A 263 5.37 1.64 -9.43
CA TRP A 263 5.95 1.13 -10.66
C TRP A 263 7.20 0.33 -10.31
N ASP A 264 7.14 -1.00 -10.47
CA ASP A 264 8.14 -1.93 -9.92
C ASP A 264 9.01 -2.60 -10.96
N ALA A 265 8.52 -2.72 -12.18
CA ALA A 265 9.28 -3.30 -13.28
C ALA A 265 9.17 -2.42 -14.53
N SER A 266 10.14 -2.55 -15.45
CA SER A 266 10.20 -1.67 -16.62
C SER A 266 10.06 -0.18 -16.27
N VAL A 267 10.71 0.22 -15.16
CA VAL A 267 10.54 1.55 -14.55
C VAL A 267 10.89 2.65 -15.54
N PRO A 268 9.95 3.57 -15.84
CA PRO A 268 10.16 4.61 -16.85
C PRO A 268 10.98 5.78 -16.32
N PRO A 269 11.41 6.73 -17.14
CA PRO A 269 11.98 7.99 -16.68
C PRO A 269 11.08 8.72 -15.68
N PHE A 270 11.68 9.44 -14.72
CA PHE A 270 10.96 10.07 -13.61
C PHE A 270 9.86 11.04 -14.07
N GLU A 271 10.06 11.72 -15.18
CA GLU A 271 9.08 12.62 -15.80
C GLU A 271 7.79 11.91 -16.18
N ARG A 272 7.89 10.62 -16.55
CA ARG A 272 6.71 9.81 -16.88
C ARG A 272 5.85 9.51 -15.65
N LEU A 273 6.49 9.33 -14.48
CA LEU A 273 5.76 9.20 -13.22
C LEU A 273 4.98 10.47 -12.90
N LEU A 274 5.58 11.65 -13.13
CA LEU A 274 4.92 12.94 -12.91
C LEU A 274 3.72 13.14 -13.84
N GLU A 275 3.78 12.65 -15.08
CA GLU A 275 2.64 12.67 -16.01
C GLU A 275 1.47 11.82 -15.51
N GLU A 276 1.73 10.63 -14.96
CA GLU A 276 0.70 9.77 -14.37
C GLU A 276 0.11 10.40 -13.08
N LEU A 277 0.95 10.96 -12.21
CA LEU A 277 0.48 11.72 -11.05
C LEU A 277 -0.39 12.91 -11.45
N ALA A 278 -0.07 13.59 -12.54
CA ALA A 278 -0.91 14.66 -13.07
C ALA A 278 -2.28 14.15 -13.56
N LYS A 279 -2.39 12.91 -14.06
CA LYS A 279 -3.70 12.28 -14.35
C LYS A 279 -4.46 12.01 -13.05
N ALA A 280 -3.81 11.41 -12.05
CA ALA A 280 -4.42 11.16 -10.74
C ALA A 280 -4.98 12.45 -10.13
N LYS A 281 -4.22 13.54 -10.19
CA LYS A 281 -4.67 14.86 -9.73
C LYS A 281 -5.92 15.34 -10.47
N ARG A 282 -5.97 15.25 -11.80
CA ARG A 282 -7.15 15.63 -12.60
C ARG A 282 -8.38 14.81 -12.23
N VAL A 283 -8.21 13.50 -12.00
CA VAL A 283 -9.31 12.60 -11.59
C VAL A 283 -9.88 13.05 -10.23
N ARG A 284 -9.03 13.39 -9.26
CA ARG A 284 -9.46 13.89 -7.95
C ARG A 284 -10.19 15.23 -8.05
N GLU A 285 -9.66 16.17 -8.83
CA GLU A 285 -10.27 17.48 -9.05
C GLU A 285 -11.66 17.35 -9.68
N ALA A 286 -11.82 16.47 -10.68
CA ALA A 286 -13.13 16.17 -11.26
C ALA A 286 -14.06 15.50 -10.23
N ALA A 287 -13.56 14.52 -9.48
CA ALA A 287 -14.35 13.82 -8.46
C ALA A 287 -14.82 14.75 -7.33
N ALA A 288 -14.05 15.78 -6.99
CA ALA A 288 -14.41 16.78 -5.99
C ALA A 288 -15.41 17.81 -6.51
N ALA A 289 -15.41 18.10 -7.82
CA ALA A 289 -16.37 19.03 -8.43
C ALA A 289 -17.78 18.43 -8.57
N ASP A 290 -17.88 17.10 -8.62
CA ASP A 290 -19.13 16.35 -8.77
C ASP A 290 -19.78 15.96 -7.42
N ALA A 291 -19.17 16.31 -6.30
CA ALA A 291 -19.61 16.01 -4.93
C ALA A 291 -20.34 17.20 -4.29
#